data_9d11b5f28f54c6e2ad5a7e1b99d6307a
#
_entry.id   9d11b5f28f54c6e2ad5a7e1b99d6307a
#
_cell.length_a   1.000
_cell.length_b   1.000
_cell.length_c   1.000
_cell.angle_alpha   90.00
_cell.angle_beta   90.00
_cell.angle_gamma   90.00
#
_symmetry.space_group_name_H-M   'P 1'
#
loop_
_entity.id
_entity.type
_entity.pdbx_description
1 polymer ?
#
loop_
_entity_poly.entity_id
_entity_poly.type
_entity_poly.pdbx_seq_one_letter_code
_entity_poly.pdbx_strand_id
1 'polypeptide(L)'
;MRIRAARWADKDSVAALIADALHPTPLAAWLVPDPPQRRQVLTNVVGIWVEHAMFFGDIHLTDDFTATTVGFHRYRPIPPPTNHHNQVTDAAGPHAHRFELLDSLLSTKQPTEPHHHLAYLAVRPDAQNAGRGTAMLTHHQTRLDRIELPSWTTILDGNEALLARYGYTPRPAITLPDGPTLHPMRRNPLRSSSIPIDPTRTVDNRGQDFHG
;
A
#
# COMPACT_ATOMS: atom_id res chain seq x y z
N MET A 1 -12.69 5.83 -15.97
CA MET A 1 -11.36 5.70 -15.32
C MET A 1 -10.96 4.24 -15.36
N ARG A 2 -9.85 3.93 -15.99
CA ARG A 2 -9.28 2.57 -16.05
C ARG A 2 -8.10 2.49 -15.10
N ILE A 3 -7.97 1.37 -14.37
CA ILE A 3 -6.84 1.09 -13.47
C ILE A 3 -6.00 0.00 -14.13
N ARG A 4 -4.69 0.17 -14.12
CA ARG A 4 -3.73 -0.78 -14.66
C ARG A 4 -2.53 -0.97 -13.74
N ALA A 5 -1.80 -2.05 -13.91
CA ALA A 5 -0.48 -2.20 -13.31
C ALA A 5 0.50 -1.16 -13.89
N ALA A 6 1.39 -0.67 -13.05
CA ALA A 6 2.47 0.22 -13.47
C ALA A 6 3.51 -0.55 -14.28
N ARG A 7 4.11 0.13 -15.25
CA ARG A 7 5.28 -0.31 -16.00
C ARG A 7 6.53 0.38 -15.43
N TRP A 8 7.70 -0.14 -15.72
CA TRP A 8 8.94 0.50 -15.30
C TRP A 8 9.04 1.98 -15.69
N ALA A 9 8.58 2.33 -16.89
CA ALA A 9 8.56 3.71 -17.38
C ALA A 9 7.63 4.66 -16.58
N ASP A 10 6.70 4.12 -15.79
CA ASP A 10 5.78 4.92 -14.96
C ASP A 10 6.40 5.32 -13.61
N LYS A 11 7.56 4.75 -13.25
CA LYS A 11 8.19 4.86 -11.93
C LYS A 11 8.27 6.31 -11.42
N ASP A 12 8.84 7.18 -12.22
CA ASP A 12 9.07 8.57 -11.82
C ASP A 12 7.75 9.36 -11.70
N SER A 13 6.80 9.07 -12.58
CA SER A 13 5.45 9.66 -12.52
C SER A 13 4.68 9.21 -11.27
N VAL A 14 4.82 7.95 -10.86
CA VAL A 14 4.23 7.43 -9.63
C VAL A 14 4.86 8.10 -8.41
N ALA A 15 6.19 8.23 -8.37
CA ALA A 15 6.89 8.89 -7.27
C ALA A 15 6.47 10.36 -7.15
N ALA A 16 6.38 11.10 -8.25
CA ALA A 16 5.94 12.47 -8.27
C ALA A 16 4.48 12.63 -7.80
N LEU A 17 3.58 11.75 -8.25
CA LEU A 17 2.17 11.75 -7.84
C LEU A 17 2.04 11.56 -6.33
N ILE A 18 2.79 10.61 -5.75
CA ILE A 18 2.79 10.36 -4.30
C ILE A 18 3.35 11.57 -3.56
N ALA A 19 4.45 12.14 -4.03
CA ALA A 19 5.04 13.33 -3.44
C ALA A 19 4.06 14.53 -3.45
N ASP A 20 3.34 14.75 -4.54
CA ASP A 20 2.32 15.79 -4.66
C ASP A 20 1.15 15.58 -3.68
N ALA A 21 0.71 14.33 -3.50
CA ALA A 21 -0.34 13.98 -2.54
C ALA A 21 0.12 14.14 -1.08
N LEU A 22 1.38 13.83 -0.79
CA LEU A 22 1.96 13.96 0.55
C LEU A 22 2.33 15.39 0.92
N HIS A 23 2.73 16.20 -0.06
CA HIS A 23 3.28 17.55 0.16
C HIS A 23 2.49 18.42 1.13
N PRO A 24 1.14 18.49 1.10
CA PRO A 24 0.36 19.33 2.01
C PRO A 24 0.15 18.72 3.40
N THR A 25 0.65 17.49 3.66
CA THR A 25 0.35 16.76 4.90
C THR A 25 1.26 17.19 6.07
N PRO A 26 0.78 17.05 7.32
CA PRO A 26 1.61 17.24 8.51
C PRO A 26 2.85 16.32 8.54
N LEU A 27 2.74 15.10 8.00
CA LEU A 27 3.88 14.18 7.90
C LEU A 27 4.97 14.75 7.00
N ALA A 28 4.58 15.27 5.83
CA ALA A 28 5.55 15.86 4.91
C ALA A 28 6.22 17.10 5.50
N ALA A 29 5.48 17.92 6.26
CA ALA A 29 6.04 19.06 6.97
C ALA A 29 7.00 18.65 8.08
N TRP A 30 6.72 17.54 8.76
CA TRP A 30 7.62 16.97 9.76
C TRP A 30 8.87 16.37 9.13
N LEU A 31 8.74 15.64 8.00
CA LEU A 31 9.88 15.05 7.28
C LEU A 31 10.81 16.12 6.70
N VAL A 32 10.24 17.13 6.05
CA VAL A 32 10.96 18.22 5.38
C VAL A 32 10.30 19.56 5.74
N PRO A 33 10.77 20.23 6.80
CA PRO A 33 10.18 21.49 7.25
C PRO A 33 10.23 22.62 6.22
N ASP A 34 11.27 22.65 5.38
CA ASP A 34 11.44 23.67 4.34
C ASP A 34 10.50 23.42 3.14
N PRO A 35 9.45 24.23 2.95
CA PRO A 35 8.45 24.00 1.91
C PRO A 35 9.02 24.00 0.47
N PRO A 36 9.95 24.87 0.08
CA PRO A 36 10.58 24.86 -1.24
C PRO A 36 11.27 23.54 -1.61
N GLN A 37 11.93 22.89 -0.64
CA GLN A 37 12.67 21.65 -0.88
C GLN A 37 11.78 20.42 -0.77
N ARG A 38 10.64 20.51 -0.06
CA ARG A 38 9.82 19.39 0.37
C ARG A 38 9.40 18.48 -0.79
N ARG A 39 8.87 19.05 -1.87
CA ARG A 39 8.39 18.28 -3.01
C ARG A 39 9.51 17.46 -3.64
N GLN A 40 10.67 18.06 -3.84
CA GLN A 40 11.80 17.38 -4.48
C GLN A 40 12.35 16.26 -3.59
N VAL A 41 12.55 16.53 -2.31
CA VAL A 41 13.02 15.53 -1.35
C VAL A 41 12.05 14.37 -1.24
N LEU A 42 10.75 14.63 -1.13
CA LEU A 42 9.72 13.57 -1.10
C LEU A 42 9.74 12.75 -2.39
N THR A 43 9.84 13.38 -3.57
CA THR A 43 9.90 12.66 -4.84
C THR A 43 11.11 11.72 -4.88
N ASN A 44 12.27 12.18 -4.47
CA ASN A 44 13.50 11.39 -4.46
C ASN A 44 13.39 10.18 -3.51
N VAL A 45 12.96 10.40 -2.25
CA VAL A 45 12.86 9.31 -1.25
C VAL A 45 11.75 8.33 -1.60
N VAL A 46 10.58 8.82 -2.00
CA VAL A 46 9.46 7.96 -2.45
C VAL A 46 9.89 7.14 -3.66
N GLY A 47 10.71 7.72 -4.56
CA GLY A 47 11.26 7.02 -5.72
C GLY A 47 12.00 5.73 -5.37
N ILE A 48 12.75 5.71 -4.25
CA ILE A 48 13.44 4.51 -3.74
C ILE A 48 12.43 3.40 -3.44
N TRP A 49 11.35 3.73 -2.73
CA TRP A 49 10.31 2.76 -2.37
C TRP A 49 9.46 2.33 -3.56
N VAL A 50 9.17 3.24 -4.50
CA VAL A 50 8.47 2.90 -5.75
C VAL A 50 9.30 1.93 -6.59
N GLU A 51 10.61 2.19 -6.74
CA GLU A 51 11.51 1.28 -7.43
C GLU A 51 11.56 -0.08 -6.75
N HIS A 52 11.67 -0.10 -5.43
CA HIS A 52 11.67 -1.34 -4.66
C HIS A 52 10.36 -2.13 -4.83
N ALA A 53 9.22 -1.44 -4.89
CA ALA A 53 7.91 -2.07 -5.10
C ALA A 53 7.75 -2.68 -6.51
N MET A 54 8.48 -2.20 -7.51
CA MET A 54 8.51 -2.83 -8.84
C MET A 54 9.08 -4.26 -8.83
N PHE A 55 9.92 -4.58 -7.84
CA PHE A 55 10.52 -5.92 -7.69
C PHE A 55 9.83 -6.79 -6.64
N PHE A 56 9.32 -6.18 -5.56
CA PHE A 56 8.88 -6.91 -4.37
C PHE A 56 7.41 -6.63 -4.00
N GLY A 57 6.68 -5.97 -4.86
CA GLY A 57 5.31 -5.56 -4.61
C GLY A 57 4.46 -5.46 -5.86
N ASP A 58 3.47 -4.60 -5.77
CA ASP A 58 2.64 -4.21 -6.90
C ASP A 58 2.31 -2.72 -6.86
N ILE A 59 2.22 -2.14 -8.05
CA ILE A 59 1.84 -0.75 -8.24
C ILE A 59 0.71 -0.71 -9.24
N HIS A 60 -0.39 -0.08 -8.87
CA HIS A 60 -1.51 0.19 -9.76
C HIS A 60 -1.75 1.69 -9.86
N LEU A 61 -2.10 2.15 -11.05
CA LEU A 61 -2.38 3.56 -11.29
C LEU A 61 -3.54 3.72 -12.29
N THR A 62 -4.14 4.89 -12.26
CA THR A 62 -5.13 5.28 -13.27
C THR A 62 -4.44 5.70 -14.56
N ASP A 63 -5.05 5.43 -15.73
CA ASP A 63 -4.46 5.76 -17.03
C ASP A 63 -4.16 7.26 -17.20
N ASP A 64 -4.88 8.12 -16.47
CA ASP A 64 -4.71 9.57 -16.45
C ASP A 64 -3.70 10.07 -15.38
N PHE A 65 -2.98 9.16 -14.71
CA PHE A 65 -1.99 9.45 -13.67
C PHE A 65 -2.52 10.35 -12.53
N THR A 66 -3.77 10.18 -12.14
CA THR A 66 -4.38 10.96 -11.06
C THR A 66 -4.47 10.23 -9.74
N ALA A 67 -4.34 8.90 -9.73
CA ALA A 67 -4.33 8.09 -8.51
C ALA A 67 -3.43 6.86 -8.65
N THR A 68 -2.83 6.44 -7.55
CA THR A 68 -1.97 5.25 -7.49
C THR A 68 -2.09 4.53 -6.15
N THR A 69 -1.85 3.22 -6.17
CA THR A 69 -1.53 2.41 -4.99
C THR A 69 -0.16 1.78 -5.17
N VAL A 70 0.61 1.74 -4.08
CA VAL A 70 1.89 1.03 -4.00
C VAL A 70 1.82 0.10 -2.80
N GLY A 71 2.11 -1.17 -3.03
CA GLY A 71 2.06 -2.16 -1.97
C GLY A 71 3.18 -3.19 -2.06
N PHE A 72 3.42 -3.88 -0.95
CA PHE A 72 4.45 -4.89 -0.80
C PHE A 72 3.86 -6.23 -0.38
N HIS A 73 4.33 -7.30 -1.01
CA HIS A 73 3.93 -8.67 -0.68
C HIS A 73 4.76 -9.20 0.50
N ARG A 74 4.22 -9.13 1.69
CA ARG A 74 4.86 -9.57 2.93
C ARG A 74 4.52 -11.03 3.28
N TYR A 75 4.59 -11.95 2.31
CA TYR A 75 4.46 -13.41 2.55
C TYR A 75 5.70 -14.01 3.20
N ARG A 76 6.82 -13.35 3.02
CA ARG A 76 8.16 -13.66 3.53
C ARG A 76 8.92 -12.36 3.72
N PRO A 77 10.01 -12.37 4.49
CA PRO A 77 10.86 -11.19 4.62
C PRO A 77 11.30 -10.68 3.24
N ILE A 78 11.12 -9.39 3.02
CA ILE A 78 11.60 -8.68 1.83
C ILE A 78 12.92 -8.02 2.22
N PRO A 79 14.01 -8.17 1.44
CA PRO A 79 15.25 -7.45 1.72
C PRO A 79 15.00 -5.94 1.63
N PRO A 80 15.69 -5.11 2.40
CA PRO A 80 15.65 -3.67 2.21
C PRO A 80 16.19 -3.29 0.82
N PRO A 81 15.87 -2.10 0.31
CA PRO A 81 16.53 -1.57 -0.89
C PRO A 81 18.07 -1.64 -0.76
N THR A 82 18.74 -1.96 -1.85
CA THR A 82 20.22 -2.04 -1.86
C THR A 82 20.82 -0.72 -1.43
N ASN A 83 21.75 -0.73 -0.47
CA ASN A 83 22.35 0.50 0.08
C ASN A 83 21.33 1.54 0.57
N HIS A 84 20.21 1.07 1.15
CA HIS A 84 19.07 1.91 1.55
C HIS A 84 19.48 3.17 2.33
N HIS A 85 20.33 3.02 3.34
CA HIS A 85 20.83 4.14 4.14
C HIS A 85 21.49 5.22 3.26
N ASN A 86 22.41 4.83 2.36
CA ASN A 86 23.08 5.80 1.47
C ASN A 86 22.10 6.44 0.49
N GLN A 87 21.19 5.64 -0.09
CA GLN A 87 20.16 6.18 -1.00
C GLN A 87 19.27 7.22 -0.29
N VAL A 88 18.84 6.96 0.94
CA VAL A 88 18.03 7.91 1.73
C VAL A 88 18.85 9.14 2.10
N THR A 89 20.12 8.96 2.47
CA THR A 89 21.04 10.08 2.77
C THR A 89 21.22 10.99 1.56
N ASP A 90 21.46 10.42 0.38
CA ASP A 90 21.66 11.17 -0.87
C ASP A 90 20.35 11.87 -1.32
N ALA A 91 19.21 11.20 -1.17
CA ALA A 91 17.90 11.70 -1.59
C ALA A 91 17.34 12.78 -0.66
N ALA A 92 17.54 12.66 0.65
CA ALA A 92 16.95 13.51 1.67
C ALA A 92 17.93 14.53 2.28
N GLY A 93 19.24 14.36 2.08
CA GLY A 93 20.25 15.23 2.62
C GLY A 93 20.12 15.42 4.14
N PRO A 94 20.04 16.66 4.64
CA PRO A 94 19.97 16.93 6.08
C PRO A 94 18.72 16.38 6.76
N HIS A 95 17.72 15.93 6.00
CA HIS A 95 16.46 15.39 6.51
C HIS A 95 16.46 13.86 6.63
N ALA A 96 17.52 13.16 6.21
CA ALA A 96 17.60 11.69 6.14
C ALA A 96 17.23 11.03 7.47
N HIS A 97 17.70 11.57 8.60
CA HIS A 97 17.44 11.01 9.93
C HIS A 97 15.93 10.88 10.26
N ARG A 98 15.07 11.78 9.73
CA ARG A 98 13.61 11.72 9.95
C ARG A 98 12.97 10.61 9.13
N PHE A 99 13.44 10.36 7.92
CA PHE A 99 12.98 9.24 7.09
C PHE A 99 13.38 7.91 7.70
N GLU A 100 14.62 7.79 8.18
CA GLU A 100 15.11 6.58 8.86
C GLU A 100 14.35 6.30 10.16
N LEU A 101 14.07 7.33 10.95
CA LEU A 101 13.25 7.22 12.15
C LEU A 101 11.84 6.75 11.80
N LEU A 102 11.21 7.33 10.77
CA LEU A 102 9.90 6.91 10.29
C LEU A 102 9.90 5.44 9.87
N ASP A 103 10.86 5.02 9.05
CA ASP A 103 10.99 3.63 8.59
C ASP A 103 11.18 2.66 9.75
N SER A 104 12.00 3.02 10.73
CA SER A 104 12.22 2.23 11.94
C SER A 104 10.93 2.06 12.75
N LEU A 105 10.21 3.14 13.00
CA LEU A 105 8.96 3.11 13.75
C LEU A 105 7.86 2.33 13.02
N LEU A 106 7.74 2.49 11.72
CA LEU A 106 6.77 1.74 10.91
C LEU A 106 7.10 0.25 10.90
N SER A 107 8.38 -0.12 10.79
CA SER A 107 8.81 -1.52 10.75
C SER A 107 8.51 -2.28 12.04
N THR A 108 8.64 -1.62 13.21
CA THR A 108 8.37 -2.23 14.52
C THR A 108 6.89 -2.57 14.74
N LYS A 109 5.99 -1.99 13.97
CA LYS A 109 4.54 -2.17 14.11
C LYS A 109 3.93 -3.05 13.01
N GLN A 110 4.72 -3.49 12.04
CA GLN A 110 4.22 -4.40 11.02
C GLN A 110 3.91 -5.79 11.59
N PRO A 111 2.84 -6.44 11.11
CA PRO A 111 2.53 -7.81 11.51
C PRO A 111 3.62 -8.78 11.04
N THR A 112 3.82 -9.85 11.79
CA THR A 112 4.72 -10.96 11.43
C THR A 112 4.05 -11.98 10.52
N GLU A 113 2.71 -12.08 10.59
CA GLU A 113 1.94 -12.96 9.72
C GLU A 113 1.92 -12.48 8.26
N PRO A 114 1.71 -13.40 7.29
CA PRO A 114 1.58 -13.05 5.89
C PRO A 114 0.50 -11.98 5.64
N HIS A 115 0.85 -10.91 4.96
CA HIS A 115 -0.05 -9.81 4.64
C HIS A 115 0.42 -9.06 3.39
N HIS A 116 -0.46 -8.23 2.86
CA HIS A 116 -0.11 -7.21 1.88
C HIS A 116 -0.01 -5.85 2.58
N HIS A 117 1.13 -5.22 2.50
CA HIS A 117 1.35 -3.87 3.04
C HIS A 117 1.03 -2.83 1.97
N LEU A 118 -0.11 -2.16 2.08
CA LEU A 118 -0.45 -0.99 1.27
C LEU A 118 0.33 0.22 1.82
N ALA A 119 1.48 0.50 1.22
CA ALA A 119 2.38 1.56 1.65
C ALA A 119 1.87 2.95 1.25
N TYR A 120 1.32 3.07 0.03
CA TYR A 120 0.75 4.32 -0.46
C TYR A 120 -0.59 4.09 -1.15
N LEU A 121 -1.54 4.96 -0.83
CA LEU A 121 -2.75 5.24 -1.59
C LEU A 121 -2.76 6.75 -1.82
N ALA A 122 -2.43 7.18 -3.01
CA ALA A 122 -2.29 8.58 -3.33
C ALA A 122 -3.24 9.00 -4.44
N VAL A 123 -3.84 10.20 -4.28
CA VAL A 123 -4.67 10.86 -5.28
C VAL A 123 -4.13 12.27 -5.43
N ARG A 124 -3.86 12.68 -6.66
CA ARG A 124 -3.38 14.02 -6.98
C ARG A 124 -4.34 15.08 -6.39
N PRO A 125 -3.85 16.17 -5.79
CA PRO A 125 -4.68 17.13 -5.04
C PRO A 125 -5.87 17.69 -5.84
N ASP A 126 -5.68 18.00 -7.11
CA ASP A 126 -6.72 18.51 -8.00
C ASP A 126 -7.76 17.45 -8.45
N ALA A 127 -7.50 16.18 -8.19
CA ALA A 127 -8.37 15.06 -8.53
C ALA A 127 -9.01 14.39 -7.30
N GLN A 128 -8.79 14.93 -6.10
CA GLN A 128 -9.41 14.45 -4.87
C GLN A 128 -10.92 14.69 -4.85
N ASN A 129 -11.62 13.99 -3.94
CA ASN A 129 -13.09 14.06 -3.78
C ASN A 129 -13.92 13.62 -5.01
N ALA A 130 -13.29 13.10 -6.06
CA ALA A 130 -13.92 12.57 -7.27
C ALA A 130 -14.05 11.03 -7.27
N GLY A 131 -14.00 10.38 -6.10
CA GLY A 131 -14.14 8.93 -5.97
C GLY A 131 -12.92 8.11 -6.40
N ARG A 132 -11.81 8.73 -6.78
CA ARG A 132 -10.60 8.04 -7.30
C ARG A 132 -9.94 7.17 -6.24
N GLY A 133 -9.75 7.70 -5.02
CA GLY A 133 -9.21 6.92 -3.90
C GLY A 133 -10.07 5.71 -3.54
N THR A 134 -11.39 5.89 -3.55
CA THR A 134 -12.38 4.82 -3.38
C THR A 134 -12.21 3.73 -4.43
N ALA A 135 -12.11 4.09 -5.70
CA ALA A 135 -11.95 3.13 -6.79
C ALA A 135 -10.62 2.38 -6.71
N MET A 136 -9.52 3.06 -6.38
CA MET A 136 -8.22 2.44 -6.16
C MET A 136 -8.25 1.45 -4.99
N LEU A 137 -8.88 1.83 -3.87
CA LEU A 137 -9.01 0.98 -2.70
C LEU A 137 -9.88 -0.25 -2.99
N THR A 138 -11.00 -0.09 -3.69
CA THR A 138 -11.87 -1.19 -4.12
C THR A 138 -11.11 -2.16 -5.03
N HIS A 139 -10.36 -1.65 -6.02
CA HIS A 139 -9.53 -2.47 -6.89
C HIS A 139 -8.50 -3.28 -6.10
N HIS A 140 -7.79 -2.62 -5.18
CA HIS A 140 -6.81 -3.25 -4.30
C HIS A 140 -7.43 -4.40 -3.48
N GLN A 141 -8.55 -4.14 -2.81
CA GLN A 141 -9.22 -5.11 -1.95
C GLN A 141 -9.77 -6.31 -2.72
N THR A 142 -10.42 -6.06 -3.88
CA THR A 142 -10.95 -7.14 -4.72
C THR A 142 -9.85 -8.14 -5.13
N ARG A 143 -8.62 -7.67 -5.33
CA ARG A 143 -7.47 -8.53 -5.61
C ARG A 143 -7.06 -9.35 -4.39
N LEU A 144 -6.98 -8.72 -3.22
CA LEU A 144 -6.58 -9.39 -1.99
C LEU A 144 -7.63 -10.39 -1.48
N ASP A 145 -8.91 -10.08 -1.64
CA ASP A 145 -10.01 -10.99 -1.28
C ASP A 145 -9.95 -12.29 -2.10
N ARG A 146 -9.59 -12.22 -3.39
CA ARG A 146 -9.45 -13.41 -4.25
C ARG A 146 -8.35 -14.39 -3.79
N ILE A 147 -7.32 -13.88 -3.11
CA ILE A 147 -6.20 -14.67 -2.61
C ILE A 147 -6.23 -14.81 -1.07
N GLU A 148 -7.34 -14.39 -0.47
CA GLU A 148 -7.59 -14.46 0.99
C GLU A 148 -6.45 -13.85 1.82
N LEU A 149 -5.83 -12.77 1.34
CA LEU A 149 -4.70 -12.14 1.98
C LEU A 149 -5.12 -10.91 2.80
N PRO A 150 -4.74 -10.82 4.10
CA PRO A 150 -4.95 -9.62 4.90
C PRO A 150 -4.20 -8.41 4.33
N SER A 151 -4.78 -7.23 4.50
CA SER A 151 -4.14 -5.95 4.17
C SER A 151 -3.74 -5.19 5.43
N TRP A 152 -2.58 -4.58 5.38
CA TRP A 152 -2.05 -3.66 6.38
C TRP A 152 -1.73 -2.32 5.74
N THR A 153 -2.02 -1.22 6.42
CA THR A 153 -1.64 0.13 5.99
C THR A 153 -1.42 1.02 7.21
N THR A 154 -0.73 2.12 7.02
CA THR A 154 -0.59 3.17 8.05
C THR A 154 -1.01 4.51 7.44
N ILE A 155 -1.91 5.20 8.09
CA ILE A 155 -2.51 6.44 7.60
C ILE A 155 -2.29 7.60 8.56
N LEU A 156 -2.48 8.80 8.04
CA LEU A 156 -2.56 10.04 8.81
C LEU A 156 -3.97 10.25 9.36
N ASP A 157 -4.09 11.08 10.40
CA ASP A 157 -5.38 11.52 10.95
C ASP A 157 -6.37 11.96 9.85
N GLY A 158 -7.63 11.64 10.05
CA GLY A 158 -8.74 12.05 9.19
C GLY A 158 -9.13 11.08 8.07
N ASN A 159 -8.34 10.02 7.85
CA ASN A 159 -8.64 9.01 6.83
C ASN A 159 -9.21 7.69 7.39
N GLU A 160 -9.33 7.57 8.73
CA GLU A 160 -9.78 6.36 9.42
C GLU A 160 -11.20 5.99 9.02
N ALA A 161 -12.10 6.97 8.98
CA ALA A 161 -13.51 6.75 8.62
C ALA A 161 -13.68 6.22 7.19
N LEU A 162 -12.81 6.64 6.26
CA LEU A 162 -12.79 6.09 4.91
C LEU A 162 -12.41 4.61 4.95
N LEU A 163 -11.30 4.27 5.55
CA LEU A 163 -10.79 2.90 5.60
C LEU A 163 -11.71 1.98 6.41
N ALA A 164 -12.31 2.47 7.51
CA ALA A 164 -13.27 1.69 8.30
C ALA A 164 -14.47 1.21 7.46
N ARG A 165 -15.00 2.05 6.54
CA ARG A 165 -16.06 1.64 5.58
C ARG A 165 -15.63 0.48 4.68
N TYR A 166 -14.33 0.29 4.51
CA TYR A 166 -13.73 -0.79 3.73
C TYR A 166 -13.24 -1.96 4.58
N GLY A 167 -13.68 -2.04 5.85
CA GLY A 167 -13.41 -3.16 6.73
C GLY A 167 -12.02 -3.12 7.39
N TYR A 168 -11.33 -2.01 7.34
CA TYR A 168 -10.10 -1.84 8.11
C TYR A 168 -10.43 -1.55 9.57
N THR A 169 -9.68 -2.15 10.46
CA THR A 169 -9.74 -1.96 11.91
C THR A 169 -8.47 -1.31 12.43
N PRO A 170 -8.56 -0.34 13.36
CA PRO A 170 -7.40 0.35 13.89
C PRO A 170 -6.50 -0.57 14.72
N ARG A 171 -5.23 -0.21 14.77
CA ARG A 171 -4.19 -0.79 15.62
C ARG A 171 -3.56 0.32 16.47
N PRO A 172 -2.75 -0.02 17.48
CA PRO A 172 -2.10 0.99 18.31
C PRO A 172 -1.37 2.03 17.48
N ALA A 173 -1.66 3.29 17.73
CA ALA A 173 -1.09 4.43 17.03
C ALA A 173 0.43 4.55 17.23
N ILE A 174 1.08 5.25 16.32
CA ILE A 174 2.51 5.59 16.35
C ILE A 174 2.60 7.11 16.43
N THR A 175 3.06 7.66 17.55
CA THR A 175 3.32 9.08 17.69
C THR A 175 4.76 9.39 17.32
N LEU A 176 4.96 10.24 16.33
CA LEU A 176 6.30 10.71 15.94
C LEU A 176 6.79 11.75 16.95
N PRO A 177 8.08 11.75 17.31
CA PRO A 177 8.65 12.80 18.17
C PRO A 177 8.45 14.19 17.51
N ASP A 178 7.81 15.11 18.23
CA ASP A 178 7.46 16.45 17.73
C ASP A 178 6.74 16.45 16.37
N GLY A 179 5.99 15.39 16.09
CA GLY A 179 5.36 15.15 14.79
C GLY A 179 3.92 14.63 14.89
N PRO A 180 3.32 14.33 13.75
CA PRO A 180 1.96 13.80 13.70
C PRO A 180 1.86 12.38 14.28
N THR A 181 0.64 12.00 14.61
CA THR A 181 0.29 10.61 14.94
C THR A 181 -0.07 9.85 13.67
N LEU A 182 0.39 8.62 13.59
CA LEU A 182 0.11 7.70 12.49
C LEU A 182 -0.78 6.57 13.01
N HIS A 183 -1.73 6.13 12.20
CA HIS A 183 -2.72 5.13 12.55
C HIS A 183 -2.54 3.87 11.69
N PRO A 184 -1.85 2.84 12.22
CA PRO A 184 -1.82 1.53 11.58
C PRO A 184 -3.22 0.94 11.54
N MET A 185 -3.60 0.34 10.42
CA MET A 185 -4.91 -0.28 10.22
C MET A 185 -4.75 -1.63 9.51
N ARG A 186 -5.59 -2.59 9.89
CA ARG A 186 -5.61 -3.94 9.32
C ARG A 186 -6.99 -4.27 8.79
N ARG A 187 -7.03 -4.94 7.64
CA ARG A 187 -8.23 -5.55 7.07
C ARG A 187 -8.01 -7.04 6.86
N ASN A 188 -8.93 -7.85 7.35
CA ASN A 188 -9.02 -9.25 6.95
C ASN A 188 -9.72 -9.36 5.60
N PRO A 189 -9.31 -10.33 4.75
CA PRO A 189 -10.01 -10.57 3.50
C PRO A 189 -11.46 -10.99 3.75
N LEU A 190 -12.35 -10.65 2.83
CA LEU A 190 -13.68 -11.24 2.79
C LEU A 190 -13.49 -12.70 2.34
N ARG A 191 -13.86 -13.66 3.20
CA ARG A 191 -13.86 -15.06 2.80
C ARG A 191 -14.91 -15.24 1.71
N SER A 192 -14.52 -15.79 0.57
CA SER A 192 -15.48 -16.38 -0.34
C SER A 192 -16.26 -17.43 0.45
N SER A 193 -17.58 -17.26 0.54
CA SER A 193 -18.45 -18.27 1.14
C SER A 193 -18.12 -19.58 0.42
N SER A 194 -17.39 -20.47 1.08
CA SER A 194 -17.20 -21.85 0.60
C SER A 194 -18.62 -22.38 0.39
N ILE A 195 -18.94 -22.71 -0.85
CA ILE A 195 -20.15 -23.51 -1.14
C ILE A 195 -20.03 -24.74 -0.24
N PRO A 196 -20.99 -25.02 0.65
CA PRO A 196 -20.92 -26.21 1.47
C PRO A 196 -20.79 -27.38 0.48
N ILE A 197 -19.72 -28.14 0.58
CA ILE A 197 -19.64 -29.42 -0.12
C ILE A 197 -20.72 -30.27 0.53
N ASP A 198 -21.80 -30.51 -0.18
CA ASP A 198 -22.84 -31.42 0.25
C ASP A 198 -22.23 -32.81 0.37
N PRO A 199 -22.03 -33.33 1.60
CA PRO A 199 -21.39 -34.62 1.78
C PRO A 199 -22.29 -35.79 1.31
N THR A 200 -23.51 -35.51 0.82
CA THR A 200 -24.47 -36.53 0.39
C THR A 200 -24.45 -36.80 -1.10
N ARG A 201 -23.60 -36.12 -1.89
CA ARG A 201 -23.49 -36.43 -3.31
C ARG A 201 -22.61 -37.68 -3.51
N THR A 202 -23.20 -38.84 -3.23
CA THR A 202 -22.65 -40.15 -3.59
C THR A 202 -22.55 -40.22 -5.11
N VAL A 203 -21.34 -40.37 -5.63
CA VAL A 203 -21.12 -40.66 -7.04
C VAL A 203 -21.61 -42.11 -7.27
N ASP A 204 -22.76 -42.26 -7.90
CA ASP A 204 -23.31 -43.55 -8.30
C ASP A 204 -22.45 -44.07 -9.46
N ASN A 205 -21.46 -44.89 -9.10
CA ASN A 205 -20.55 -45.55 -10.05
C ASN A 205 -21.25 -46.84 -10.59
N ARG A 206 -22.26 -46.66 -11.43
CA ARG A 206 -22.82 -47.80 -12.17
C ARG A 206 -21.87 -48.21 -13.28
N GLY A 207 -21.20 -49.33 -13.04
CA GLY A 207 -20.42 -50.01 -14.01
C GLY A 207 -21.24 -50.27 -15.27
N GLN A 208 -20.67 -49.95 -16.42
CA GLN A 208 -21.08 -50.53 -17.70
C GLN A 208 -20.08 -51.62 -18.03
N ASP A 209 -20.54 -52.87 -17.80
CA ASP A 209 -19.95 -54.09 -18.38
C ASP A 209 -20.11 -54.01 -19.87
N PHE A 210 -19.02 -53.91 -20.61
CA PHE A 210 -18.98 -54.22 -22.04
C PHE A 210 -18.56 -55.69 -22.20
N HIS A 211 -19.55 -56.54 -22.45
CA HIS A 211 -19.36 -57.84 -23.11
C HIS A 211 -19.63 -57.65 -24.60
N GLY A 212 -18.69 -58.12 -25.44
CA GLY A 212 -18.87 -58.17 -26.86
C GLY A 212 -17.54 -58.19 -27.59
#